data_d9c6a2ab2da5fc7ce938ff003eee0910
#
_entry.id   d9c6a2ab2da5fc7ce938ff003eee0910
#
_cell.length_a   1.000
_cell.length_b   1.000
_cell.length_c   1.000
_cell.angle_alpha   90.00
_cell.angle_beta   90.00
_cell.angle_gamma   90.00
#
_symmetry.space_group_name_H-M   'P 1'
#
loop_
_entity.id
_entity.type
_entity.pdbx_description
1 polymer ?
#
loop_
_entity_poly.entity_id
_entity_poly.type
_entity_poly.pdbx_seq_one_letter_code
_entity_poly.pdbx_strand_id
1 'polypeptide(L)'
;MGEEQASRSRAHADFTYPEVLRILKKLGVMSFNEQHENAMRRALELALNGPAKGLNPRVGAVLITASGEIVGEGWHRGSGTDHAEVAALKDLQANGRANFNGPIATGLTAVVTLEPCNHTGKTGPCAQALITAGVERVIFATKDPGLNSSGGAATLRDAGIEVESGLLEAE
;
A
#
# COMPACT_ATOMS: atom_id res chain seq x y z
N MET A 1 21.99 17.98 60.19
CA MET A 1 22.42 17.76 58.78
C MET A 1 21.72 16.53 58.27
N GLY A 2 20.66 16.70 57.54
CA GLY A 2 19.87 15.63 56.92
C GLY A 2 19.70 15.95 55.44
N GLU A 3 20.31 15.16 54.60
CA GLU A 3 20.25 15.31 53.16
C GLU A 3 18.88 14.81 52.65
N GLU A 4 18.15 15.73 52.04
CA GLU A 4 16.87 15.50 51.39
C GLU A 4 17.14 14.98 49.97
N GLN A 5 17.06 13.65 49.80
CA GLN A 5 17.12 13.02 48.45
C GLN A 5 15.83 13.28 47.73
N ALA A 6 15.85 14.26 46.82
CA ALA A 6 14.75 14.50 45.89
C ALA A 6 14.69 13.37 44.84
N SER A 7 13.76 12.45 45.03
CA SER A 7 13.37 11.44 44.07
C SER A 7 12.76 12.12 42.82
N ARG A 8 13.52 12.23 41.72
CA ARG A 8 12.99 12.62 40.41
C ARG A 8 12.31 11.41 39.78
N SER A 9 11.01 11.27 40.05
CA SER A 9 10.14 10.40 39.30
C SER A 9 10.13 10.88 37.84
N ARG A 10 10.76 10.13 36.93
CA ARG A 10 10.57 10.29 35.49
C ARG A 10 9.21 9.71 35.17
N ALA A 11 8.23 10.56 34.96
CA ALA A 11 6.97 10.16 34.37
C ALA A 11 7.27 9.63 32.94
N HIS A 12 7.25 8.34 32.78
CA HIS A 12 7.14 7.73 31.44
C HIS A 12 5.72 8.06 30.97
N ALA A 13 5.61 8.91 29.97
CA ALA A 13 4.34 9.10 29.28
C ALA A 13 4.09 7.82 28.45
N ASP A 14 3.28 6.92 28.97
CA ASP A 14 2.81 5.74 28.25
C ASP A 14 1.78 6.20 27.21
N PHE A 15 2.28 6.61 26.05
CA PHE A 15 1.42 6.90 24.92
C PHE A 15 0.88 5.59 24.34
N THR A 16 -0.43 5.53 24.15
CA THR A 16 -1.04 4.43 23.42
C THR A 16 -0.64 4.49 21.94
N TYR A 17 -0.61 3.35 21.27
CA TYR A 17 -0.28 3.28 19.84
C TYR A 17 -1.06 4.30 18.98
N PRO A 18 -2.39 4.49 19.15
CA PRO A 18 -3.15 5.53 18.45
C PRO A 18 -2.68 6.97 18.74
N GLU A 19 -2.26 7.27 19.97
CA GLU A 19 -1.76 8.60 20.34
C GLU A 19 -0.41 8.89 19.71
N VAL A 20 0.49 7.90 19.68
CA VAL A 20 1.78 8.00 18.98
C VAL A 20 1.56 8.26 17.49
N LEU A 21 0.68 7.52 16.84
CA LEU A 21 0.31 7.74 15.43
C LEU A 21 -0.21 9.16 15.19
N ARG A 22 -1.09 9.66 16.05
CA ARG A 22 -1.65 11.01 15.95
C ARG A 22 -0.56 12.09 16.07
N ILE A 23 0.40 11.89 16.98
CA ILE A 23 1.53 12.81 17.18
C ILE A 23 2.44 12.79 15.95
N LEU A 24 2.80 11.60 15.44
CA LEU A 24 3.66 11.44 14.28
C LEU A 24 3.04 12.04 13.00
N LYS A 25 1.72 11.85 12.81
CA LYS A 25 0.96 12.51 11.74
C LYS A 25 1.01 14.04 11.87
N LYS A 26 0.80 14.58 13.08
CA LYS A 26 0.83 16.02 13.36
C LYS A 26 2.22 16.64 13.16
N LEU A 27 3.28 15.86 13.38
CA LEU A 27 4.67 16.28 13.17
C LEU A 27 5.13 16.09 11.71
N GLY A 28 4.27 15.59 10.81
CA GLY A 28 4.64 15.31 9.42
C GLY A 28 5.64 14.14 9.26
N VAL A 29 5.81 13.31 10.28
CA VAL A 29 6.72 12.16 10.28
C VAL A 29 6.07 10.93 9.66
N MET A 30 4.73 10.87 9.63
CA MET A 30 3.93 9.83 8.96
C MET A 30 2.96 10.46 7.98
N SER A 31 3.01 10.02 6.75
CA SER A 31 2.20 10.52 5.64
C SER A 31 0.87 9.77 5.47
N PHE A 32 0.66 8.66 6.20
CA PHE A 32 -0.60 7.90 6.15
C PHE A 32 -1.72 8.61 6.91
N ASN A 33 -2.91 8.62 6.32
CA ASN A 33 -4.14 9.14 6.90
C ASN A 33 -5.19 8.03 7.04
N GLU A 34 -6.35 8.36 7.64
CA GLU A 34 -7.45 7.42 7.82
C GLU A 34 -7.95 6.80 6.50
N GLN A 35 -7.93 7.58 5.42
CA GLN A 35 -8.33 7.09 4.09
C GLN A 35 -7.38 6.01 3.58
N HIS A 36 -6.07 6.19 3.78
CA HIS A 36 -5.07 5.18 3.44
C HIS A 36 -5.22 3.91 4.29
N GLU A 37 -5.51 4.05 5.59
CA GLU A 37 -5.75 2.91 6.48
C GLU A 37 -7.00 2.14 6.06
N ASN A 38 -8.12 2.82 5.78
CA ASN A 38 -9.35 2.21 5.30
C ASN A 38 -9.14 1.47 3.96
N ALA A 39 -8.39 2.10 3.05
CA ALA A 39 -8.04 1.49 1.77
C ALA A 39 -7.18 0.23 1.95
N MET A 40 -6.19 0.25 2.86
CA MET A 40 -5.36 -0.92 3.15
C MET A 40 -6.16 -2.04 3.80
N ARG A 41 -7.07 -1.75 4.74
CA ARG A 41 -7.98 -2.76 5.31
C ARG A 41 -8.83 -3.40 4.22
N ARG A 42 -9.34 -2.59 3.28
CA ARG A 42 -10.08 -3.13 2.14
C ARG A 42 -9.21 -4.02 1.26
N ALA A 43 -7.96 -3.63 0.98
CA ALA A 43 -7.02 -4.46 0.23
C ALA A 43 -6.71 -5.79 0.96
N LEU A 44 -6.57 -5.79 2.29
CA LEU A 44 -6.40 -7.00 3.11
C LEU A 44 -7.62 -7.92 3.02
N GLU A 45 -8.85 -7.38 3.10
CA GLU A 45 -10.08 -8.16 2.90
C GLU A 45 -10.12 -8.82 1.51
N LEU A 46 -9.76 -8.08 0.45
CA LEU A 46 -9.69 -8.60 -0.91
C LEU A 46 -8.66 -9.72 -1.05
N ALA A 47 -7.51 -9.61 -0.39
CA ALA A 47 -6.48 -10.62 -0.38
C ALA A 47 -6.99 -11.97 0.14
N LEU A 48 -7.95 -11.98 1.09
CA LEU A 48 -8.54 -13.21 1.63
C LEU A 48 -9.32 -14.01 0.58
N ASN A 49 -9.77 -13.39 -0.52
CA ASN A 49 -10.41 -14.07 -1.63
C ASN A 49 -9.43 -14.87 -2.50
N GLY A 50 -8.12 -14.66 -2.34
CA GLY A 50 -7.09 -15.43 -3.01
C GLY A 50 -7.00 -16.88 -2.51
N PRO A 51 -6.37 -17.79 -3.28
CA PRO A 51 -6.25 -19.19 -2.91
C PRO A 51 -5.59 -19.38 -1.54
N ALA A 52 -6.22 -20.16 -0.66
CA ALA A 52 -5.66 -20.46 0.66
C ALA A 52 -4.43 -21.38 0.61
N LYS A 53 -4.23 -22.09 -0.51
CA LYS A 53 -3.11 -23.01 -0.75
C LYS A 53 -2.44 -22.68 -2.07
N GLY A 54 -1.12 -22.66 -2.09
CA GLY A 54 -0.32 -22.38 -3.28
C GLY A 54 1.01 -21.73 -2.92
N LEU A 55 1.88 -21.56 -3.92
CA LEU A 55 3.20 -20.92 -3.75
C LEU A 55 3.12 -19.39 -3.81
N ASN A 56 2.04 -18.84 -4.36
CA ASN A 56 1.88 -17.40 -4.50
C ASN A 56 1.24 -16.79 -3.26
N PRO A 57 1.71 -15.62 -2.81
CA PRO A 57 1.07 -14.91 -1.72
C PRO A 57 -0.34 -14.45 -2.11
N ARG A 58 -1.23 -14.32 -1.12
CA ARG A 58 -2.50 -13.65 -1.29
C ARG A 58 -2.24 -12.15 -1.28
N VAL A 59 -2.60 -11.50 -2.36
CA VAL A 59 -2.41 -10.05 -2.51
C VAL A 59 -3.73 -9.41 -2.89
N GLY A 60 -4.02 -8.27 -2.26
CA GLY A 60 -5.13 -7.39 -2.60
C GLY A 60 -4.62 -6.00 -2.92
N ALA A 61 -5.34 -5.31 -3.79
CA ALA A 61 -5.03 -3.96 -4.20
C ALA A 61 -6.31 -3.14 -4.38
N VAL A 62 -6.25 -1.86 -4.02
CA VAL A 62 -7.29 -0.88 -4.32
C VAL A 62 -6.69 0.37 -4.92
N LEU A 63 -7.44 1.04 -5.77
CA LEU A 63 -7.13 2.36 -6.32
C LEU A 63 -8.06 3.38 -5.67
N ILE A 64 -7.49 4.43 -5.10
CA ILE A 64 -8.27 5.48 -4.44
C ILE A 64 -7.98 6.86 -5.03
N THR A 65 -9.00 7.72 -4.99
CA THR A 65 -8.87 9.14 -5.27
C THR A 65 -8.19 9.87 -4.12
N ALA A 66 -7.84 11.14 -4.32
CA ALA A 66 -7.34 12.01 -3.25
C ALA A 66 -8.32 12.19 -2.08
N SER A 67 -9.63 12.01 -2.31
CA SER A 67 -10.67 12.03 -1.27
C SER A 67 -10.84 10.68 -0.55
N GLY A 68 -10.09 9.63 -0.95
CA GLY A 68 -10.19 8.29 -0.37
C GLY A 68 -11.31 7.42 -0.95
N GLU A 69 -11.99 7.87 -2.01
CA GLU A 69 -12.98 7.05 -2.71
C GLU A 69 -12.28 5.90 -3.43
N ILE A 70 -12.72 4.67 -3.20
CA ILE A 70 -12.24 3.48 -3.92
C ILE A 70 -12.87 3.46 -5.31
N VAL A 71 -12.03 3.44 -6.35
CA VAL A 71 -12.44 3.48 -7.75
C VAL A 71 -12.03 2.23 -8.54
N GLY A 72 -11.20 1.35 -7.97
CA GLY A 72 -10.83 0.07 -8.55
C GLY A 72 -10.37 -0.89 -7.47
N GLU A 73 -10.73 -2.16 -7.60
CA GLU A 73 -10.41 -3.22 -6.64
C GLU A 73 -9.88 -4.47 -7.36
N GLY A 74 -8.93 -5.15 -6.72
CA GLY A 74 -8.36 -6.37 -7.29
C GLY A 74 -7.70 -7.27 -6.25
N TRP A 75 -7.63 -8.56 -6.56
CA TRP A 75 -6.86 -9.53 -5.80
C TRP A 75 -6.27 -10.60 -6.70
N HIS A 76 -5.20 -11.22 -6.26
CA HIS A 76 -4.56 -12.30 -7.01
C HIS A 76 -5.38 -13.60 -6.88
N ARG A 77 -5.91 -14.10 -7.99
CA ARG A 77 -6.80 -15.28 -8.03
C ARG A 77 -6.05 -16.61 -8.17
N GLY A 78 -4.72 -16.55 -8.25
CA GLY A 78 -3.87 -17.74 -8.36
C GLY A 78 -2.95 -17.72 -9.58
N SER A 79 -2.07 -18.72 -9.65
CA SER A 79 -1.05 -18.79 -10.69
C SER A 79 -1.63 -18.73 -12.12
N GLY A 80 -1.08 -17.82 -12.92
CA GLY A 80 -1.51 -17.61 -14.33
C GLY A 80 -2.67 -16.61 -14.47
N THR A 81 -3.15 -16.01 -13.39
CA THR A 81 -4.09 -14.89 -13.42
C THR A 81 -3.37 -13.57 -13.19
N ASP A 82 -4.09 -12.47 -13.43
CA ASP A 82 -3.59 -11.13 -13.12
C ASP A 82 -3.18 -11.02 -11.65
N HIS A 83 -2.13 -10.24 -11.38
CA HIS A 83 -1.81 -9.79 -10.04
C HIS A 83 -2.84 -8.75 -9.57
N ALA A 84 -2.91 -8.53 -8.28
CA ALA A 84 -3.92 -7.68 -7.65
C ALA A 84 -3.97 -6.27 -8.25
N GLU A 85 -2.80 -5.68 -8.51
CA GLU A 85 -2.66 -4.34 -9.08
C GLU A 85 -3.25 -4.26 -10.49
N VAL A 86 -2.93 -5.23 -11.35
CA VAL A 86 -3.47 -5.32 -12.71
C VAL A 86 -4.98 -5.57 -12.69
N ALA A 87 -5.45 -6.41 -11.76
CA ALA A 87 -6.88 -6.65 -11.58
C ALA A 87 -7.61 -5.36 -11.15
N ALA A 88 -7.05 -4.56 -10.24
CA ALA A 88 -7.62 -3.28 -9.81
C ALA A 88 -7.66 -2.26 -10.95
N LEU A 89 -6.61 -2.20 -11.79
CA LEU A 89 -6.60 -1.33 -12.98
C LEU A 89 -7.67 -1.74 -14.01
N LYS A 90 -7.88 -3.04 -14.21
CA LYS A 90 -8.95 -3.56 -15.09
C LYS A 90 -10.34 -3.23 -14.53
N ASP A 91 -10.52 -3.34 -13.22
CA ASP A 91 -11.77 -2.98 -12.56
C ASP A 91 -12.07 -1.48 -12.71
N LEU A 92 -11.07 -0.61 -12.52
CA LEU A 92 -11.18 0.83 -12.78
C LEU A 92 -11.70 1.12 -14.21
N GLN A 93 -11.17 0.41 -15.21
CA GLN A 93 -11.62 0.56 -16.60
C GLN A 93 -13.05 0.06 -16.81
N ALA A 94 -13.37 -1.12 -16.26
CA ALA A 94 -14.68 -1.75 -16.40
C ALA A 94 -15.80 -0.91 -15.76
N ASN A 95 -15.49 -0.22 -14.65
CA ASN A 95 -16.42 0.65 -13.93
C ASN A 95 -16.60 2.04 -14.58
N GLY A 96 -15.93 2.31 -15.71
CA GLY A 96 -16.01 3.60 -16.40
C GLY A 96 -15.40 4.77 -15.63
N ARG A 97 -14.57 4.52 -14.63
CA ARG A 97 -13.91 5.52 -13.77
C ARG A 97 -12.49 5.86 -14.21
N ALA A 98 -12.00 5.20 -15.25
CA ALA A 98 -10.69 5.48 -15.83
C ALA A 98 -10.65 6.86 -16.50
N ASN A 99 -9.47 7.51 -16.47
CA ASN A 99 -9.25 8.70 -17.25
C ASN A 99 -9.08 8.33 -18.73
N PHE A 100 -10.00 8.77 -19.58
CA PHE A 100 -9.99 8.50 -21.02
C PHE A 100 -9.21 9.54 -21.85
N ASN A 101 -8.75 10.65 -21.21
CA ASN A 101 -7.98 11.70 -21.87
C ASN A 101 -6.46 11.61 -21.61
N GLY A 102 -6.00 10.50 -21.05
CA GLY A 102 -4.60 10.28 -20.67
C GLY A 102 -4.39 8.91 -20.04
N PRO A 103 -3.34 8.72 -19.23
CA PRO A 103 -3.15 7.51 -18.47
C PRO A 103 -4.35 7.25 -17.54
N ILE A 104 -4.80 5.99 -17.50
CA ILE A 104 -6.11 5.62 -16.91
C ILE A 104 -6.26 5.90 -15.41
N ALA A 105 -5.15 5.97 -14.69
CA ALA A 105 -5.12 6.12 -13.22
C ALA A 105 -4.44 7.44 -12.77
N THR A 106 -4.46 8.48 -13.61
CA THR A 106 -3.91 9.80 -13.25
C THR A 106 -4.63 10.37 -12.02
N GLY A 107 -3.87 10.87 -11.05
CA GLY A 107 -4.39 11.42 -9.80
C GLY A 107 -4.75 10.37 -8.74
N LEU A 108 -4.52 9.09 -9.01
CA LEU A 108 -4.88 8.01 -8.10
C LEU A 108 -3.69 7.52 -7.26
N THR A 109 -4.03 7.00 -6.09
CA THR A 109 -3.12 6.25 -5.23
C THR A 109 -3.45 4.75 -5.31
N ALA A 110 -2.45 3.92 -5.57
CA ALA A 110 -2.57 2.48 -5.46
C ALA A 110 -2.17 2.03 -4.04
N VAL A 111 -3.05 1.31 -3.37
CA VAL A 111 -2.82 0.74 -2.03
C VAL A 111 -2.81 -0.77 -2.15
N VAL A 112 -1.68 -1.41 -1.82
CA VAL A 112 -1.42 -2.83 -2.08
C VAL A 112 -0.90 -3.52 -0.83
N THR A 113 -1.32 -4.74 -0.56
CA THR A 113 -0.87 -5.47 0.63
C THR A 113 0.58 -5.95 0.55
N LEU A 114 1.16 -6.03 -0.65
CA LEU A 114 2.54 -6.47 -0.90
C LEU A 114 3.23 -5.49 -1.86
N GLU A 115 4.55 -5.32 -1.73
CA GLU A 115 5.35 -4.54 -2.70
C GLU A 115 5.06 -5.00 -4.14
N PRO A 116 4.71 -4.08 -5.08
CA PRO A 116 4.50 -4.43 -6.47
C PRO A 116 5.73 -5.10 -7.09
N CYS A 117 5.53 -6.22 -7.75
CA CYS A 117 6.63 -6.99 -8.31
C CYS A 117 7.34 -6.27 -9.47
N ASN A 118 8.66 -6.57 -9.62
CA ASN A 118 9.53 -5.99 -10.65
C ASN A 118 10.08 -7.03 -11.63
N HIS A 119 9.54 -8.24 -11.66
CA HIS A 119 9.99 -9.29 -12.57
C HIS A 119 8.98 -9.56 -13.68
N THR A 120 9.48 -9.98 -14.82
CA THR A 120 8.67 -10.48 -15.92
C THR A 120 8.45 -11.98 -15.72
N GLY A 121 7.24 -12.35 -15.28
CA GLY A 121 6.80 -13.74 -15.18
C GLY A 121 5.88 -14.11 -16.33
N LYS A 122 4.74 -14.77 -16.01
CA LYS A 122 3.66 -15.02 -16.98
C LYS A 122 2.91 -13.73 -17.34
N THR A 123 2.95 -12.75 -16.48
CA THR A 123 2.46 -11.36 -16.67
C THR A 123 3.65 -10.42 -16.55
N GLY A 124 3.54 -9.21 -17.13
CA GLY A 124 4.55 -8.19 -16.98
C GLY A 124 4.67 -7.68 -15.53
N PRO A 125 5.74 -6.93 -15.20
CA PRO A 125 5.94 -6.39 -13.85
C PRO A 125 4.79 -5.45 -13.42
N CYS A 126 4.26 -5.63 -12.21
CA CYS A 126 3.19 -4.77 -11.69
C CYS A 126 3.67 -3.31 -11.54
N ALA A 127 4.94 -3.10 -11.17
CA ALA A 127 5.52 -1.76 -11.13
C ALA A 127 5.37 -1.05 -12.49
N GLN A 128 5.68 -1.73 -13.59
CA GLN A 128 5.54 -1.16 -14.93
C GLN A 128 4.08 -0.92 -15.32
N ALA A 129 3.16 -1.79 -14.91
CA ALA A 129 1.72 -1.60 -15.15
C ALA A 129 1.20 -0.34 -14.45
N LEU A 130 1.59 -0.12 -13.20
CA LEU A 130 1.22 1.07 -12.42
C LEU A 130 1.82 2.35 -13.03
N ILE A 131 3.09 2.33 -13.47
CA ILE A 131 3.74 3.45 -14.17
C ILE A 131 2.96 3.79 -15.45
N THR A 132 2.68 2.80 -16.28
CA THR A 132 1.96 2.99 -17.55
C THR A 132 0.54 3.51 -17.33
N ALA A 133 -0.11 3.07 -16.26
CA ALA A 133 -1.43 3.55 -15.88
C ALA A 133 -1.42 4.99 -15.35
N GLY A 134 -0.26 5.52 -14.94
CA GLY A 134 -0.09 6.89 -14.49
C GLY A 134 -0.55 7.13 -13.04
N VAL A 135 -0.43 6.13 -12.15
CA VAL A 135 -0.67 6.38 -10.72
C VAL A 135 0.35 7.37 -10.18
N GLU A 136 -0.06 8.22 -9.25
CA GLU A 136 0.82 9.25 -8.67
C GLU A 136 1.51 8.77 -7.39
N ARG A 137 0.85 7.87 -6.65
CA ARG A 137 1.36 7.33 -5.39
C ARG A 137 1.09 5.83 -5.29
N VAL A 138 2.02 5.12 -4.66
CA VAL A 138 1.88 3.71 -4.28
C VAL A 138 2.16 3.56 -2.80
N ILE A 139 1.23 2.95 -2.08
CA ILE A 139 1.37 2.60 -0.66
C ILE A 139 1.29 1.08 -0.55
N PHE A 140 2.26 0.45 0.09
CA PHE A 140 2.17 -0.99 0.34
C PHE A 140 2.44 -1.35 1.79
N ALA A 141 1.85 -2.46 2.26
CA ALA A 141 2.01 -2.90 3.64
C ALA A 141 3.41 -3.48 3.86
N THR A 142 3.77 -4.57 3.21
CA THR A 142 5.03 -5.27 3.43
C THR A 142 5.87 -5.42 2.14
N LYS A 143 7.17 -5.53 2.30
CA LYS A 143 8.09 -5.76 1.19
C LYS A 143 7.94 -7.17 0.63
N ASP A 144 8.13 -7.31 -0.68
CA ASP A 144 8.21 -8.64 -1.30
C ASP A 144 9.52 -9.34 -0.86
N PRO A 145 9.43 -10.49 -0.17
CA PRO A 145 10.61 -11.24 0.28
C PRO A 145 11.32 -11.99 -0.87
N GLY A 146 10.72 -12.04 -2.06
CA GLY A 146 11.27 -12.76 -3.21
C GLY A 146 12.50 -12.08 -3.79
N LEU A 147 13.61 -12.82 -3.89
CA LEU A 147 14.87 -12.29 -4.45
C LEU A 147 14.72 -11.79 -5.90
N ASN A 148 13.84 -12.41 -6.67
CA ASN A 148 13.64 -12.09 -8.10
C ASN A 148 12.45 -11.16 -8.35
N SER A 149 11.53 -11.05 -7.41
CA SER A 149 10.27 -10.27 -7.55
C SER A 149 10.34 -8.89 -6.91
N SER A 150 11.23 -8.72 -5.93
CA SER A 150 11.42 -7.46 -5.21
C SER A 150 12.00 -6.34 -6.10
N GLY A 151 12.00 -5.12 -5.58
CA GLY A 151 12.59 -3.94 -6.23
C GLY A 151 11.59 -3.08 -7.01
N GLY A 152 10.31 -3.42 -6.98
CA GLY A 152 9.27 -2.59 -7.62
C GLY A 152 9.18 -1.20 -7.03
N ALA A 153 9.38 -1.06 -5.72
CA ALA A 153 9.41 0.23 -5.05
C ALA A 153 10.51 1.16 -5.59
N ALA A 154 11.70 0.64 -5.92
CA ALA A 154 12.77 1.41 -6.52
C ALA A 154 12.39 1.86 -7.94
N THR A 155 11.91 0.93 -8.77
CA THR A 155 11.47 1.22 -10.14
C THR A 155 10.36 2.27 -10.19
N LEU A 156 9.40 2.22 -9.25
CA LEU A 156 8.33 3.22 -9.14
C LEU A 156 8.88 4.60 -8.78
N ARG A 157 9.81 4.68 -7.80
CA ARG A 157 10.45 5.96 -7.42
C ARG A 157 11.29 6.54 -8.55
N ASP A 158 12.04 5.72 -9.27
CA ASP A 158 12.84 6.13 -10.42
C ASP A 158 11.96 6.71 -11.56
N ALA A 159 10.71 6.25 -11.66
CA ALA A 159 9.70 6.79 -12.56
C ALA A 159 8.99 8.06 -12.02
N GLY A 160 9.36 8.55 -10.83
CA GLY A 160 8.78 9.75 -10.21
C GLY A 160 7.51 9.52 -9.43
N ILE A 161 7.13 8.27 -9.16
CA ILE A 161 5.96 7.92 -8.34
C ILE A 161 6.32 8.01 -6.87
N GLU A 162 5.46 8.62 -6.05
CA GLU A 162 5.61 8.64 -4.60
C GLU A 162 5.36 7.24 -4.03
N VAL A 163 6.32 6.69 -3.25
CA VAL A 163 6.22 5.32 -2.74
C VAL A 163 6.47 5.28 -1.24
N GLU A 164 5.50 4.75 -0.51
CA GLU A 164 5.54 4.54 0.93
C GLU A 164 5.26 3.08 1.30
N SER A 165 5.77 2.64 2.45
CA SER A 165 5.62 1.26 2.92
C SER A 165 5.40 1.19 4.42
N GLY A 166 4.90 0.04 4.89
CA GLY A 166 4.71 -0.23 6.32
C GLY A 166 3.31 0.12 6.85
N LEU A 167 2.36 0.46 5.98
CA LEU A 167 1.00 0.73 6.40
C LEU A 167 0.28 -0.58 6.78
N LEU A 168 -0.09 -0.73 8.07
CA LEU A 168 -0.72 -1.92 8.65
C LEU A 168 0.06 -3.23 8.40
N GLU A 169 1.39 -3.14 8.36
CA GLU A 169 2.28 -4.29 8.08
C GLU A 169 2.10 -5.46 9.07
N ALA A 170 1.64 -5.20 10.28
CA ALA A 170 1.44 -6.22 11.31
C ALA A 170 0.04 -6.88 11.27
N GLU A 171 -0.88 -6.42 10.45
CA GLU A 171 -2.22 -6.99 10.23
C GLU A 171 -2.22 -8.00 9.09
#